data_17c4a9b8b6221ed52df9afa5d148ae23
#
_entry.id   17c4a9b8b6221ed52df9afa5d148ae23
#
_cell.length_a   1.000
_cell.length_b   1.000
_cell.length_c   1.000
_cell.angle_alpha   90.00
_cell.angle_beta   90.00
_cell.angle_gamma   90.00
#
_symmetry.space_group_name_H-M   'P 1'
#
loop_
_entity.id
_entity.type
_entity.pdbx_description
1 polymer ?
#
loop_
_entity_poly.entity_id
_entity_poly.type
_entity_poly.pdbx_seq_one_letter_code
_entity_poly.pdbx_strand_id
1 'polypeptide(L)'
;MPTLVGSQASELDENNALRKGASDGEVSMGIKYSLSSDRVAEIAINPDFSQVEADEEQIDVNTTFALNYQEKRPFFNEGADLTDTPVDVVYTRSINNPTGVGRIISRGQKDSWVLLSALDDDSPYIVPGEEQSFTSMGGKSFSNIFRYKRSLKEGSFLGLIATDRRMVNNNGSGSVVGFDTRYRFNDTYQVEFQSVFSRTQEPNDSLVVSSATFGDNHTFTFDGESFSGNALELEFQRNTEHWRVETGYDHRTPTFRAENGFVTNSNHRRIYGQSLWIYFPNNFFSQVLGGVHASVGHNFDGVQKAKYIVLFSNLAMPRQTRLNVMYARRMQYRFKDTELNGTYDLKINLNSQFSERYQFGTNIGRHVAPVRFLEVPEEGRLTTTSFWTRMQASDRLNVGLSYNSQKMTTMDRKTDYFSGYTTTLRASYQHNKSLGFKVLIQYNDFSKDFQIQPLLTYQPSPFTIFYIGSTQNQNVNTLSYDAINAGQLTNRQYYLKFQYLFK
;
A
#
# COMPACT_ATOMS: atom_id res chain seq x y z
N MET A 1 -20.67 -10.09 17.70
CA MET A 1 -19.43 -10.09 18.51
C MET A 1 -19.29 -8.72 19.15
N PRO A 2 -19.74 -8.53 20.41
CA PRO A 2 -19.45 -7.33 21.15
C PRO A 2 -17.97 -7.26 21.54
N THR A 3 -17.45 -6.05 21.56
CA THR A 3 -16.09 -5.77 22.00
C THR A 3 -16.12 -4.58 22.96
N LEU A 4 -15.40 -4.68 24.05
CA LEU A 4 -15.19 -3.60 25.01
C LEU A 4 -13.72 -3.23 25.00
N VAL A 5 -13.41 -1.97 24.82
CA VAL A 5 -12.04 -1.45 24.84
C VAL A 5 -11.94 -0.37 25.90
N GLY A 6 -10.94 -0.47 26.74
CA GLY A 6 -10.51 0.63 27.59
C GLY A 6 -9.12 1.08 27.13
N SER A 7 -8.93 2.36 26.87
CA SER A 7 -7.66 2.91 26.46
C SER A 7 -7.26 4.14 27.26
N GLN A 8 -5.96 4.44 27.28
CA GLN A 8 -5.42 5.65 27.84
C GLN A 8 -4.23 6.10 27.00
N ALA A 9 -4.35 7.24 26.37
CA ALA A 9 -3.28 7.89 25.64
C ALA A 9 -2.57 8.94 26.51
N SER A 10 -1.31 9.21 26.18
CA SER A 10 -0.53 10.32 26.73
C SER A 10 0.27 10.91 25.58
N GLU A 11 0.26 12.24 25.46
CA GLU A 11 0.89 13.00 24.38
C GLU A 11 1.71 14.13 24.96
N LEU A 12 2.65 14.67 24.16
CA LEU A 12 3.42 15.85 24.54
C LEU A 12 2.51 17.09 24.60
N ASP A 13 2.68 17.89 25.63
CA ASP A 13 2.08 19.22 25.71
C ASP A 13 2.99 20.28 25.03
N GLU A 14 2.52 21.52 25.02
CA GLU A 14 3.26 22.68 24.47
C GLU A 14 4.64 22.91 25.13
N ASN A 15 4.86 22.38 26.32
CA ASN A 15 6.13 22.44 27.05
C ASN A 15 6.99 21.19 26.86
N ASN A 16 6.66 20.31 25.90
CA ASN A 16 7.31 19.02 25.68
C ASN A 16 7.28 18.08 26.92
N ALA A 17 6.29 18.21 27.78
CA ALA A 17 6.04 17.28 28.87
C ALA A 17 4.96 16.28 28.49
N LEU A 18 5.19 14.98 28.77
CA LEU A 18 4.21 13.95 28.50
C LEU A 18 3.03 14.09 29.46
N ARG A 19 1.90 14.54 28.95
CA ARG A 19 0.64 14.65 29.72
C ARG A 19 -0.21 13.41 29.52
N LYS A 20 -0.70 12.92 30.65
CA LYS A 20 -1.67 11.83 30.69
C LYS A 20 -3.01 12.34 30.20
N GLY A 21 -3.50 11.81 29.09
CA GLY A 21 -4.86 12.05 28.58
C GLY A 21 -5.92 11.38 29.44
N ALA A 22 -7.15 11.66 29.13
CA ALA A 22 -8.28 10.99 29.74
C ALA A 22 -8.28 9.49 29.42
N SER A 23 -8.80 8.68 30.32
CA SER A 23 -9.11 7.30 30.00
C SER A 23 -10.37 7.27 29.16
N ASP A 24 -10.36 6.55 28.09
CA ASP A 24 -11.47 6.40 27.18
C ASP A 24 -11.98 4.96 27.19
N GLY A 25 -13.28 4.78 26.99
CA GLY A 25 -13.93 3.49 26.95
C GLY A 25 -14.83 3.39 25.73
N GLU A 26 -14.53 2.44 24.85
CA GLU A 26 -15.27 2.23 23.61
C GLU A 26 -16.00 0.88 23.62
N VAL A 27 -17.20 0.91 23.05
CA VAL A 27 -17.99 -0.29 22.79
C VAL A 27 -18.11 -0.44 21.29
N SER A 28 -17.73 -1.61 20.78
CA SER A 28 -17.95 -1.96 19.39
C SER A 28 -18.79 -3.23 19.26
N MET A 29 -19.49 -3.35 18.15
CA MET A 29 -20.33 -4.49 17.86
C MET A 29 -20.18 -4.94 16.42
N GLY A 30 -19.82 -6.20 16.23
CA GLY A 30 -19.81 -6.86 14.92
C GLY A 30 -20.87 -7.96 14.85
N ILE A 31 -21.64 -7.98 13.76
CA ILE A 31 -22.64 -9.01 13.46
C ILE A 31 -22.30 -9.59 12.10
N LYS A 32 -22.11 -10.90 12.04
CA LYS A 32 -21.94 -11.64 10.78
C LYS A 32 -23.06 -12.66 10.66
N TYR A 33 -23.79 -12.62 9.56
CA TYR A 33 -24.95 -13.47 9.34
C TYR A 33 -24.88 -14.12 7.96
N SER A 34 -25.00 -15.45 7.92
CA SER A 34 -25.08 -16.21 6.68
C SER A 34 -26.51 -16.17 6.15
N LEU A 35 -26.73 -15.37 5.09
CA LEU A 35 -28.03 -15.24 4.43
C LEU A 35 -28.40 -16.52 3.65
N SER A 36 -27.39 -17.19 3.09
CA SER A 36 -27.47 -18.47 2.38
C SER A 36 -26.09 -19.13 2.37
N SER A 37 -25.95 -20.28 1.72
CA SER A 37 -24.65 -20.98 1.57
C SER A 37 -23.61 -20.17 0.78
N ASP A 38 -24.04 -19.22 -0.04
CA ASP A 38 -23.22 -18.40 -0.93
C ASP A 38 -23.24 -16.89 -0.61
N ARG A 39 -23.99 -16.48 0.46
CA ARG A 39 -24.16 -15.07 0.82
C ARG A 39 -23.96 -14.83 2.30
N VAL A 40 -23.14 -13.83 2.60
CA VAL A 40 -22.84 -13.39 3.95
C VAL A 40 -23.05 -11.88 4.06
N ALA A 41 -23.78 -11.47 5.08
CA ALA A 41 -23.87 -10.07 5.50
C ALA A 41 -23.06 -9.86 6.76
N GLU A 42 -22.36 -8.73 6.85
CA GLU A 42 -21.60 -8.35 8.02
C GLU A 42 -21.77 -6.85 8.28
N ILE A 43 -21.98 -6.50 9.51
CA ILE A 43 -22.12 -5.11 9.99
C ILE A 43 -21.21 -4.95 11.19
N ALA A 44 -20.47 -3.85 11.25
CA ALA A 44 -19.73 -3.45 12.42
C ALA A 44 -20.06 -1.99 12.77
N ILE A 45 -20.31 -1.75 14.05
CA ILE A 45 -20.58 -0.43 14.62
C ILE A 45 -19.39 -0.10 15.52
N ASN A 46 -18.80 1.07 15.31
CA ASN A 46 -17.59 1.54 15.99
C ASN A 46 -16.50 0.45 16.02
N PRO A 47 -16.08 -0.11 14.84
CA PRO A 47 -15.16 -1.23 14.81
C PRO A 47 -13.80 -0.83 15.37
N ASP A 48 -13.35 -1.56 16.38
CA ASP A 48 -12.03 -1.34 16.98
C ASP A 48 -10.97 -2.22 16.33
N PHE A 49 -9.92 -1.59 15.85
CA PHE A 49 -8.76 -2.21 15.20
C PHE A 49 -7.47 -2.11 16.03
N SER A 50 -7.56 -1.78 17.32
CA SER A 50 -6.41 -1.58 18.21
C SER A 50 -5.45 -2.79 18.29
N GLN A 51 -5.96 -4.01 18.07
CA GLN A 51 -5.14 -5.23 18.01
C GLN A 51 -4.44 -5.45 16.66
N VAL A 52 -4.74 -4.63 15.66
CA VAL A 52 -4.10 -4.74 14.34
C VAL A 52 -2.66 -4.22 14.46
N GLU A 53 -1.72 -5.03 13.98
CA GLU A 53 -0.31 -4.67 13.98
C GLU A 53 -0.08 -3.40 13.15
N ALA A 54 0.70 -2.45 13.68
CA ALA A 54 1.05 -1.24 12.96
C ALA A 54 1.74 -1.54 11.62
N ASP A 55 1.67 -0.57 10.73
CA ASP A 55 2.36 -0.66 9.45
C ASP A 55 3.88 -0.59 9.65
N GLU A 56 4.60 -1.24 8.76
CA GLU A 56 6.05 -1.11 8.71
C GLU A 56 6.44 0.29 8.26
N GLU A 57 7.42 0.87 8.94
CA GLU A 57 8.04 2.11 8.52
C GLU A 57 8.60 2.00 7.10
N GLN A 58 8.19 2.90 6.22
CA GLN A 58 8.68 3.02 4.85
C GLN A 58 9.57 4.25 4.72
N ILE A 59 10.59 4.16 3.86
CA ILE A 59 11.48 5.29 3.59
C ILE A 59 10.83 6.16 2.51
N ASP A 60 10.50 7.40 2.83
CA ASP A 60 9.77 8.34 1.97
C ASP A 60 10.57 9.58 1.52
N VAL A 61 11.82 9.72 1.96
CA VAL A 61 12.64 10.94 1.84
C VAL A 61 12.78 11.47 0.40
N ASN A 62 12.74 10.60 -0.62
CA ASN A 62 12.82 11.02 -2.04
C ASN A 62 11.58 10.54 -2.82
N THR A 63 10.45 10.40 -2.15
CA THR A 63 9.16 10.01 -2.73
C THR A 63 8.28 11.24 -2.93
N THR A 64 7.60 11.31 -4.08
CA THR A 64 6.63 12.37 -4.39
C THR A 64 5.20 11.85 -4.45
N PHE A 65 5.01 10.54 -4.33
CA PHE A 65 3.70 9.90 -4.35
C PHE A 65 3.36 9.31 -2.99
N ALA A 66 2.07 9.27 -2.65
CA ALA A 66 1.55 8.63 -1.45
C ALA A 66 2.02 7.18 -1.35
N LEU A 67 2.32 6.75 -0.12
CA LEU A 67 2.75 5.38 0.16
C LEU A 67 1.55 4.45 0.24
N ASN A 68 1.69 3.27 -0.36
CA ASN A 68 0.68 2.22 -0.27
C ASN A 68 0.92 1.36 0.97
N TYR A 69 -0.14 1.15 1.76
CA TYR A 69 -0.13 0.26 2.91
C TYR A 69 -1.12 -0.88 2.72
N GLN A 70 -0.66 -2.09 2.95
CA GLN A 70 -1.50 -3.28 2.84
C GLN A 70 -2.63 -3.23 3.87
N GLU A 71 -3.84 -3.66 3.48
CA GLU A 71 -4.96 -3.81 4.42
C GLU A 71 -4.69 -4.95 5.40
N LYS A 72 -4.78 -4.65 6.70
CA LYS A 72 -4.56 -5.61 7.80
C LYS A 72 -5.82 -5.84 8.63
N ARG A 73 -6.83 -4.99 8.48
CA ARG A 73 -8.08 -5.08 9.24
C ARG A 73 -8.94 -6.23 8.74
N PRO A 74 -9.28 -7.22 9.60
CA PRO A 74 -9.95 -8.45 9.15
C PRO A 74 -11.28 -8.20 8.41
N PHE A 75 -12.05 -7.18 8.85
CA PHE A 75 -13.30 -6.83 8.19
C PHE A 75 -13.10 -6.51 6.70
N PHE A 76 -12.07 -5.79 6.30
CA PHE A 76 -11.85 -5.36 4.92
C PHE A 76 -11.13 -6.40 4.07
N ASN A 77 -10.47 -7.40 4.67
CA ASN A 77 -9.75 -8.45 3.93
C ASN A 77 -10.69 -9.47 3.27
N GLU A 78 -11.84 -9.74 3.87
CA GLU A 78 -12.79 -10.69 3.30
C GLU A 78 -13.51 -10.07 2.09
N GLY A 79 -13.40 -10.71 0.93
CA GLY A 79 -13.95 -10.20 -0.33
C GLY A 79 -13.06 -9.22 -1.09
N ALA A 80 -11.86 -8.89 -0.59
CA ALA A 80 -10.92 -8.00 -1.25
C ALA A 80 -10.55 -8.48 -2.67
N ASP A 81 -10.47 -9.79 -2.89
CA ASP A 81 -10.24 -10.39 -4.21
C ASP A 81 -11.32 -10.07 -5.26
N LEU A 82 -12.52 -9.71 -4.84
CA LEU A 82 -13.57 -9.25 -5.75
C LEU A 82 -13.34 -7.80 -6.20
N THR A 83 -12.80 -6.95 -5.33
CA THR A 83 -12.61 -5.51 -5.59
C THR A 83 -11.27 -5.18 -6.23
N ASP A 84 -10.38 -6.17 -6.36
CA ASP A 84 -9.11 -6.04 -7.07
C ASP A 84 -9.35 -5.86 -8.58
N THR A 85 -8.86 -4.75 -9.12
CA THR A 85 -9.01 -4.35 -10.54
C THR A 85 -7.72 -3.67 -11.04
N PRO A 86 -7.45 -3.70 -12.36
CA PRO A 86 -6.23 -3.12 -12.94
C PRO A 86 -5.97 -1.65 -12.56
N VAL A 87 -7.01 -0.83 -12.55
CA VAL A 87 -6.97 0.53 -11.97
C VAL A 87 -7.49 0.44 -10.54
N ASP A 88 -6.67 0.81 -9.56
CA ASP A 88 -6.97 0.69 -8.11
C ASP A 88 -8.06 1.67 -7.66
N VAL A 89 -9.31 1.45 -8.10
CA VAL A 89 -10.45 2.30 -7.74
C VAL A 89 -11.08 1.94 -6.38
N VAL A 90 -10.57 0.89 -5.73
CA VAL A 90 -10.93 0.50 -4.37
C VAL A 90 -9.68 0.30 -3.53
N TYR A 91 -9.57 1.08 -2.47
CA TYR A 91 -8.54 0.99 -1.45
C TYR A 91 -9.20 1.17 -0.08
N THR A 92 -9.39 0.10 0.63
CA THR A 92 -10.19 0.09 1.86
C THR A 92 -9.58 0.94 2.98
N ARG A 93 -8.27 1.23 2.95
CA ARG A 93 -7.63 2.15 3.90
C ARG A 93 -7.99 3.63 3.65
N SER A 94 -8.68 3.93 2.55
CA SER A 94 -9.33 5.23 2.37
C SER A 94 -10.53 5.43 3.32
N ILE A 95 -11.06 4.34 3.90
CA ILE A 95 -12.00 4.32 5.02
C ILE A 95 -11.13 4.15 6.28
N ASN A 96 -10.83 5.27 6.96
CA ASN A 96 -9.79 5.31 7.99
C ASN A 96 -10.31 4.99 9.39
N ASN A 97 -11.33 5.72 9.83
CA ASN A 97 -11.93 5.62 11.17
C ASN A 97 -13.46 5.45 11.10
N PRO A 98 -13.96 4.28 10.63
CA PRO A 98 -15.39 4.12 10.41
C PRO A 98 -16.16 3.99 11.74
N THR A 99 -17.19 4.82 11.93
CA THR A 99 -18.18 4.67 13.01
C THR A 99 -19.21 3.59 12.72
N GLY A 100 -19.40 3.28 11.43
CA GLY A 100 -20.28 2.20 11.00
C GLY A 100 -19.85 1.68 9.64
N VAL A 101 -19.82 0.36 9.49
CA VAL A 101 -19.51 -0.28 8.21
C VAL A 101 -20.36 -1.53 8.04
N GLY A 102 -20.90 -1.70 6.83
CA GLY A 102 -21.67 -2.87 6.46
C GLY A 102 -21.23 -3.40 5.11
N ARG A 103 -21.26 -4.72 4.96
CA ARG A 103 -21.05 -5.33 3.67
C ARG A 103 -21.92 -6.56 3.47
N ILE A 104 -22.18 -6.85 2.21
CA ILE A 104 -22.79 -8.10 1.77
C ILE A 104 -21.91 -8.67 0.66
N ILE A 105 -21.51 -9.93 0.81
CA ILE A 105 -20.74 -10.67 -0.19
C ILE A 105 -21.58 -11.84 -0.68
N SER A 106 -21.64 -12.03 -1.99
CA SER A 106 -22.22 -13.19 -2.65
C SER A 106 -21.17 -13.87 -3.53
N ARG A 107 -21.06 -15.20 -3.42
CA ARG A 107 -20.14 -16.03 -4.20
C ARG A 107 -20.91 -17.20 -4.81
N GLY A 108 -21.74 -16.89 -5.80
CA GLY A 108 -22.44 -17.90 -6.59
C GLY A 108 -21.52 -18.61 -7.58
N GLN A 109 -22.03 -19.67 -8.22
CA GLN A 109 -21.25 -20.46 -9.19
C GLN A 109 -20.76 -19.64 -10.40
N LYS A 110 -21.54 -18.70 -10.86
CA LYS A 110 -21.20 -17.80 -12.01
C LYS A 110 -21.11 -16.34 -11.60
N ASP A 111 -21.95 -15.93 -10.67
CA ASP A 111 -22.12 -14.52 -10.32
C ASP A 111 -21.62 -14.30 -8.91
N SER A 112 -20.66 -13.39 -8.77
CA SER A 112 -20.14 -12.93 -7.48
C SER A 112 -20.29 -11.43 -7.38
N TRP A 113 -20.63 -10.93 -6.19
CA TRP A 113 -20.72 -9.49 -5.99
C TRP A 113 -20.46 -9.12 -4.53
N VAL A 114 -20.04 -7.91 -4.34
CA VAL A 114 -19.89 -7.30 -3.02
C VAL A 114 -20.49 -5.89 -3.04
N LEU A 115 -21.21 -5.58 -1.97
CA LEU A 115 -21.65 -4.24 -1.62
C LEU A 115 -21.05 -3.91 -0.27
N LEU A 116 -20.34 -2.80 -0.17
CA LEU A 116 -19.77 -2.27 1.07
C LEU A 116 -20.19 -0.82 1.21
N SER A 117 -20.67 -0.45 2.40
CA SER A 117 -20.99 0.93 2.78
C SER A 117 -20.35 1.26 4.12
N ALA A 118 -19.77 2.44 4.23
CA ALA A 118 -19.08 2.89 5.44
C ALA A 118 -19.40 4.35 5.73
N LEU A 119 -19.67 4.65 6.99
CA LEU A 119 -19.65 5.98 7.56
C LEU A 119 -18.35 6.15 8.30
N ASP A 120 -17.51 7.07 7.87
CA ASP A 120 -16.15 7.29 8.34
C ASP A 120 -16.04 8.70 8.94
N ASP A 121 -15.40 8.80 10.10
CA ASP A 121 -15.26 10.08 10.79
C ASP A 121 -14.07 10.89 10.30
N ASP A 122 -13.07 10.23 9.69
CA ASP A 122 -11.83 10.89 9.29
C ASP A 122 -11.24 10.26 8.03
N SER A 123 -11.77 10.63 6.88
CA SER A 123 -11.41 10.08 5.58
C SER A 123 -10.25 10.83 4.95
N PRO A 124 -9.16 10.15 4.53
CA PRO A 124 -8.10 10.79 3.78
C PRO A 124 -8.49 11.00 2.32
N TYR A 125 -8.00 12.09 1.73
CA TYR A 125 -7.91 12.32 0.29
C TYR A 125 -6.53 11.95 -0.22
N ILE A 126 -6.48 11.29 -1.38
CA ILE A 126 -5.26 11.16 -2.18
C ILE A 126 -5.52 11.92 -3.47
N VAL A 127 -4.83 13.02 -3.65
CA VAL A 127 -4.97 13.88 -4.83
C VAL A 127 -3.85 13.55 -5.81
N PRO A 128 -4.17 12.89 -6.94
CA PRO A 128 -3.18 12.52 -7.93
C PRO A 128 -2.74 13.73 -8.77
N GLY A 129 -1.46 13.82 -9.03
CA GLY A 129 -0.88 14.73 -10.01
C GLY A 129 -0.02 13.99 -11.01
N GLU A 130 0.59 14.69 -11.96
CA GLU A 130 1.44 14.08 -12.99
C GLU A 130 2.72 13.49 -12.40
N GLU A 131 3.36 14.19 -11.47
CA GLU A 131 4.68 13.85 -10.94
C GLU A 131 4.72 13.72 -9.42
N GLN A 132 3.63 14.04 -8.77
CA GLN A 132 3.46 13.94 -7.32
C GLN A 132 2.00 13.74 -6.96
N SER A 133 1.76 13.22 -5.79
CA SER A 133 0.45 13.26 -5.15
C SER A 133 0.57 13.94 -3.79
N PHE A 134 -0.52 14.46 -3.29
CA PHE A 134 -0.59 14.88 -1.90
C PHE A 134 -1.77 14.23 -1.21
N THR A 135 -1.70 14.19 0.11
CA THR A 135 -2.76 13.68 0.96
C THR A 135 -3.29 14.80 1.84
N SER A 136 -4.58 14.81 2.06
CA SER A 136 -5.26 15.72 3.00
C SER A 136 -6.31 14.93 3.77
N MET A 137 -6.64 15.37 4.98
CA MET A 137 -7.75 14.79 5.73
C MET A 137 -9.03 15.56 5.39
N GLY A 138 -10.07 14.83 5.02
CA GLY A 138 -11.34 15.40 4.58
C GLY A 138 -12.44 15.37 5.63
N GLY A 139 -12.21 14.72 6.77
CA GLY A 139 -13.21 14.57 7.84
C GLY A 139 -14.28 13.53 7.51
N LYS A 140 -15.50 13.76 7.99
CA LYS A 140 -16.59 12.77 7.88
C LYS A 140 -17.03 12.52 6.45
N SER A 141 -17.15 11.24 6.09
CA SER A 141 -17.65 10.83 4.79
C SER A 141 -18.56 9.61 4.84
N PHE A 142 -19.33 9.44 3.79
CA PHE A 142 -20.10 8.24 3.51
C PHE A 142 -19.60 7.63 2.20
N SER A 143 -19.08 6.41 2.27
CA SER A 143 -18.51 5.66 1.15
C SER A 143 -19.37 4.47 0.79
N ASN A 144 -19.58 4.24 -0.51
CA ASN A 144 -20.23 3.06 -1.06
C ASN A 144 -19.34 2.44 -2.13
N ILE A 145 -19.21 1.13 -2.10
CA ILE A 145 -18.44 0.35 -3.06
C ILE A 145 -19.30 -0.83 -3.51
N PHE A 146 -19.51 -0.94 -4.80
CA PHE A 146 -20.23 -2.04 -5.43
C PHE A 146 -19.36 -2.69 -6.48
N ARG A 147 -19.27 -4.01 -6.43
CA ARG A 147 -18.58 -4.83 -7.42
C ARG A 147 -19.46 -6.00 -7.82
N TYR A 148 -19.57 -6.22 -9.11
CA TYR A 148 -20.20 -7.41 -9.69
C TYR A 148 -19.22 -8.08 -10.65
N LYS A 149 -19.13 -9.40 -10.59
CA LYS A 149 -18.27 -10.20 -11.47
C LYS A 149 -19.02 -11.45 -11.90
N ARG A 150 -19.14 -11.62 -13.22
CA ARG A 150 -19.71 -12.82 -13.83
C ARG A 150 -18.61 -13.66 -14.45
N SER A 151 -18.41 -14.86 -13.91
CA SER A 151 -17.49 -15.85 -14.46
C SER A 151 -18.05 -16.45 -15.73
N LEU A 152 -17.22 -16.50 -16.75
CA LEU A 152 -17.48 -17.15 -18.04
C LEU A 152 -16.70 -18.46 -18.10
N LYS A 153 -16.60 -19.06 -19.27
CA LYS A 153 -15.77 -20.27 -19.48
C LYS A 153 -14.28 -19.93 -19.40
N GLU A 154 -13.47 -20.92 -19.08
CA GLU A 154 -11.99 -20.89 -19.21
C GLU A 154 -11.31 -19.78 -18.39
N GLY A 155 -11.88 -19.41 -17.22
CA GLY A 155 -11.33 -18.37 -16.37
C GLY A 155 -11.54 -16.94 -16.90
N SER A 156 -12.36 -16.76 -17.94
CA SER A 156 -12.82 -15.45 -18.42
C SER A 156 -13.88 -14.89 -17.48
N PHE A 157 -14.01 -13.58 -17.44
CA PHE A 157 -15.07 -12.91 -16.68
C PHE A 157 -15.46 -11.56 -17.30
N LEU A 158 -16.64 -11.09 -16.92
CA LEU A 158 -17.10 -9.72 -17.10
C LEU A 158 -17.31 -9.11 -15.72
N GLY A 159 -16.92 -7.87 -15.54
CA GLY A 159 -17.01 -7.15 -14.27
C GLY A 159 -17.62 -5.75 -14.42
N LEU A 160 -18.32 -5.32 -13.37
CA LEU A 160 -18.77 -3.96 -13.17
C LEU A 160 -18.32 -3.48 -11.81
N ILE A 161 -17.84 -2.25 -11.71
CA ILE A 161 -17.45 -1.62 -10.46
C ILE A 161 -18.06 -0.23 -10.38
N ALA A 162 -18.56 0.12 -9.21
CA ALA A 162 -19.01 1.47 -8.90
C ALA A 162 -18.57 1.84 -7.49
N THR A 163 -18.03 3.04 -7.32
CA THR A 163 -17.69 3.60 -6.03
C THR A 163 -18.25 5.02 -5.92
N ASP A 164 -18.71 5.39 -4.74
CA ASP A 164 -19.19 6.74 -4.44
C ASP A 164 -18.70 7.13 -3.04
N ARG A 165 -18.15 8.33 -2.89
CA ARG A 165 -17.81 8.95 -1.61
C ARG A 165 -18.41 10.33 -1.54
N ARG A 166 -19.02 10.65 -0.42
CA ARG A 166 -19.59 11.97 -0.14
C ARG A 166 -19.10 12.47 1.20
N MET A 167 -18.48 13.65 1.19
CA MET A 167 -18.09 14.33 2.42
C MET A 167 -19.30 15.02 3.05
N VAL A 168 -19.41 14.92 4.37
CA VAL A 168 -20.59 15.42 5.08
C VAL A 168 -20.56 16.95 5.23
N ASN A 169 -19.38 17.55 5.43
CA ASN A 169 -19.26 18.94 5.90
C ASN A 169 -18.79 19.96 4.86
N ASN A 170 -18.22 19.53 3.74
CA ASN A 170 -17.54 20.45 2.79
C ASN A 170 -17.92 20.25 1.33
N ASN A 171 -19.03 19.60 1.08
CA ASN A 171 -19.62 19.33 -0.26
C ASN A 171 -18.72 18.52 -1.21
N GLY A 172 -17.59 17.99 -0.74
CA GLY A 172 -16.73 17.12 -1.54
C GLY A 172 -17.44 15.81 -1.89
N SER A 173 -17.28 15.34 -3.13
CA SER A 173 -17.74 14.03 -3.55
C SER A 173 -16.94 13.48 -4.71
N GLY A 174 -16.86 12.16 -4.79
CA GLY A 174 -16.24 11.46 -5.92
C GLY A 174 -16.96 10.17 -6.22
N SER A 175 -17.34 10.00 -7.49
CA SER A 175 -17.98 8.79 -7.97
C SER A 175 -17.19 8.21 -9.11
N VAL A 176 -17.04 6.88 -9.13
CA VAL A 176 -16.40 6.14 -10.21
C VAL A 176 -17.35 5.03 -10.67
N VAL A 177 -17.46 4.85 -11.97
CA VAL A 177 -18.13 3.70 -12.58
C VAL A 177 -17.23 3.09 -13.63
N GLY A 178 -17.15 1.78 -13.69
CA GLY A 178 -16.29 1.10 -14.63
C GLY A 178 -16.74 -0.29 -15.00
N PHE A 179 -16.19 -0.73 -16.11
CA PHE A 179 -16.33 -2.08 -16.65
C PHE A 179 -14.94 -2.69 -16.82
N ASP A 180 -14.82 -3.96 -16.52
CA ASP A 180 -13.59 -4.73 -16.76
C ASP A 180 -13.90 -6.15 -17.25
N THR A 181 -12.94 -6.71 -17.92
CA THR A 181 -13.02 -8.09 -18.43
C THR A 181 -11.65 -8.72 -18.55
N ARG A 182 -11.60 -10.00 -18.28
CA ARG A 182 -10.55 -10.90 -18.76
C ARG A 182 -11.18 -11.88 -19.71
N TYR A 183 -10.70 -11.92 -20.94
CA TYR A 183 -11.16 -12.87 -21.93
C TYR A 183 -10.01 -13.78 -22.36
N ARG A 184 -10.16 -15.06 -22.09
CA ARG A 184 -9.26 -16.11 -22.55
C ARG A 184 -9.77 -16.70 -23.86
N PHE A 185 -8.97 -16.54 -24.92
CA PHE A 185 -9.27 -17.16 -26.20
C PHE A 185 -9.01 -18.67 -26.16
N ASN A 186 -7.95 -19.05 -25.43
CA ASN A 186 -7.51 -20.42 -25.15
C ASN A 186 -6.49 -20.40 -24.00
N ASP A 187 -5.82 -21.53 -23.72
CA ASP A 187 -4.82 -21.64 -22.66
C ASP A 187 -3.57 -20.73 -22.87
N THR A 188 -3.36 -20.26 -24.09
CA THR A 188 -2.18 -19.48 -24.47
C THR A 188 -2.44 -17.97 -24.50
N TYR A 189 -3.61 -17.54 -24.95
CA TYR A 189 -3.88 -16.14 -25.24
C TYR A 189 -5.03 -15.58 -24.39
N GLN A 190 -4.77 -14.41 -23.81
CA GLN A 190 -5.81 -13.66 -23.10
C GLN A 190 -5.68 -12.16 -23.34
N VAL A 191 -6.79 -11.47 -23.17
CA VAL A 191 -6.89 -10.01 -23.12
C VAL A 191 -7.49 -9.62 -21.77
N GLU A 192 -6.91 -8.64 -21.13
CA GLU A 192 -7.50 -7.94 -19.99
C GLU A 192 -7.82 -6.50 -20.41
N PHE A 193 -8.96 -6.01 -19.98
CA PHE A 193 -9.43 -4.68 -20.28
C PHE A 193 -10.17 -4.11 -19.09
N GLN A 194 -9.90 -2.85 -18.78
CA GLN A 194 -10.71 -2.05 -17.87
C GLN A 194 -10.88 -0.63 -18.42
N SER A 195 -12.08 -0.10 -18.30
CA SER A 195 -12.37 1.32 -18.52
C SER A 195 -13.20 1.84 -17.36
N VAL A 196 -12.76 2.95 -16.79
CA VAL A 196 -13.40 3.60 -15.65
C VAL A 196 -13.57 5.10 -15.92
N PHE A 197 -14.70 5.64 -15.47
CA PHE A 197 -15.05 7.05 -15.55
C PHE A 197 -15.24 7.59 -14.14
N SER A 198 -14.69 8.75 -13.87
CA SER A 198 -14.84 9.45 -12.60
C SER A 198 -15.57 10.77 -12.78
N ARG A 199 -16.31 11.15 -11.76
CA ARG A 199 -16.82 12.51 -11.55
C ARG A 199 -16.47 12.94 -10.14
N THR A 200 -15.78 14.07 -10.04
CA THR A 200 -15.32 14.63 -8.78
C THR A 200 -15.89 16.02 -8.59
N GLN A 201 -16.38 16.30 -7.41
CA GLN A 201 -16.62 17.62 -6.85
C GLN A 201 -15.62 17.79 -5.71
N GLU A 202 -14.69 18.71 -5.83
CA GLU A 202 -13.74 19.00 -4.76
C GLU A 202 -14.45 19.52 -3.50
N PRO A 203 -13.90 19.25 -2.31
CA PRO A 203 -14.36 19.92 -1.12
C PRO A 203 -14.03 21.42 -1.20
N ASN A 204 -14.76 22.21 -0.43
CA ASN A 204 -14.41 23.63 -0.22
C ASN A 204 -13.65 23.71 1.11
N ASP A 205 -12.30 23.77 1.03
CA ASP A 205 -11.42 23.79 2.20
C ASP A 205 -10.31 24.83 2.03
N SER A 206 -10.45 25.93 2.75
CA SER A 206 -9.50 27.06 2.71
C SER A 206 -8.08 26.75 3.21
N LEU A 207 -7.86 25.57 3.80
CA LEU A 207 -6.54 25.13 4.27
C LEU A 207 -5.72 24.51 3.12
N VAL A 208 -6.37 24.07 2.05
CA VAL A 208 -5.70 23.48 0.89
C VAL A 208 -5.68 24.48 -0.25
N VAL A 209 -4.57 25.20 -0.38
CA VAL A 209 -4.36 26.24 -1.41
C VAL A 209 -3.13 25.90 -2.24
N SER A 210 -3.27 25.92 -3.57
CA SER A 210 -2.16 25.66 -4.49
C SER A 210 -2.35 26.48 -5.78
N SER A 211 -1.27 27.09 -6.26
CA SER A 211 -1.26 27.74 -7.57
C SER A 211 -0.99 26.77 -8.74
N ALA A 212 -0.67 25.52 -8.46
CA ALA A 212 -0.46 24.51 -9.50
C ALA A 212 -1.79 24.13 -10.15
N THR A 213 -1.76 23.89 -11.45
CA THR A 213 -2.94 23.57 -12.27
C THR A 213 -2.82 22.18 -12.91
N PHE A 214 -3.95 21.63 -13.32
CA PHE A 214 -4.05 20.39 -14.08
C PHE A 214 -5.22 20.46 -15.07
N GLY A 215 -5.15 19.64 -16.13
CA GLY A 215 -6.22 19.57 -17.13
C GLY A 215 -6.58 20.95 -17.71
N ASP A 216 -7.87 21.22 -17.83
CA ASP A 216 -8.41 22.46 -18.41
C ASP A 216 -8.34 23.66 -17.47
N ASN A 217 -7.16 23.92 -16.87
CA ASN A 217 -6.88 24.97 -15.88
C ASN A 217 -7.56 24.78 -14.53
N HIS A 218 -7.96 23.57 -14.17
CA HIS A 218 -8.33 23.27 -12.79
C HIS A 218 -7.15 23.45 -11.85
N THR A 219 -7.41 23.82 -10.60
CA THR A 219 -6.37 24.05 -9.60
C THR A 219 -6.30 22.89 -8.60
N PHE A 220 -5.18 22.75 -7.90
CA PHE A 220 -5.10 21.84 -6.74
C PHE A 220 -5.58 22.50 -5.44
N THR A 221 -6.18 23.69 -5.53
CA THR A 221 -6.89 24.33 -4.41
C THR A 221 -8.24 23.64 -4.21
N PHE A 222 -8.60 23.37 -2.96
CA PHE A 222 -9.92 22.82 -2.65
C PHE A 222 -10.96 23.97 -2.57
N ASP A 223 -11.40 24.46 -3.72
CA ASP A 223 -12.34 25.57 -3.87
C ASP A 223 -13.72 25.16 -4.41
N GLY A 224 -13.96 23.86 -4.49
CA GLY A 224 -15.25 23.30 -4.92
C GLY A 224 -15.39 23.11 -6.41
N GLU A 225 -14.32 23.05 -7.18
CA GLU A 225 -14.34 22.74 -8.61
C GLU A 225 -14.98 21.37 -8.89
N SER A 226 -15.58 21.24 -10.07
CA SER A 226 -16.16 19.98 -10.54
C SER A 226 -15.58 19.59 -11.88
N PHE A 227 -15.15 18.35 -11.99
CA PHE A 227 -14.58 17.81 -13.22
C PHE A 227 -14.88 16.33 -13.38
N SER A 228 -14.65 15.83 -14.60
CA SER A 228 -14.78 14.41 -14.92
C SER A 228 -13.50 13.91 -15.58
N GLY A 229 -13.16 12.66 -15.31
CA GLY A 229 -12.00 12.02 -15.89
C GLY A 229 -12.24 10.58 -16.26
N ASN A 230 -11.27 9.97 -16.91
CA ASN A 230 -11.33 8.55 -17.22
C ASN A 230 -9.93 7.91 -17.11
N ALA A 231 -9.94 6.60 -16.89
CA ALA A 231 -8.76 5.77 -16.99
C ALA A 231 -9.09 4.50 -17.78
N LEU A 232 -8.10 3.99 -18.48
CA LEU A 232 -8.20 2.78 -19.27
C LEU A 232 -6.94 1.94 -19.12
N GLU A 233 -7.11 0.62 -19.05
CA GLU A 233 -6.05 -0.35 -19.13
C GLU A 233 -6.43 -1.45 -20.11
N LEU A 234 -5.56 -1.75 -21.05
CA LEU A 234 -5.70 -2.81 -22.04
C LEU A 234 -4.41 -3.60 -22.08
N GLU A 235 -4.49 -4.90 -21.85
CA GLU A 235 -3.35 -5.78 -21.88
C GLU A 235 -3.66 -7.04 -22.69
N PHE A 236 -2.73 -7.39 -23.55
CA PHE A 236 -2.70 -8.66 -24.27
C PHE A 236 -1.58 -9.53 -23.74
N GLN A 237 -1.87 -10.76 -23.42
CA GLN A 237 -0.92 -11.74 -22.93
C GLN A 237 -0.88 -12.99 -23.82
N ARG A 238 0.32 -13.47 -24.07
CA ARG A 238 0.61 -14.79 -24.60
C ARG A 238 1.39 -15.58 -23.56
N ASN A 239 0.82 -16.65 -23.04
CA ASN A 239 1.41 -17.46 -21.98
C ASN A 239 1.65 -18.88 -22.46
N THR A 240 2.94 -19.27 -22.62
CA THR A 240 3.36 -20.64 -22.83
C THR A 240 4.42 -21.01 -21.80
N GLU A 241 4.76 -22.29 -21.70
CA GLU A 241 5.73 -22.81 -20.75
C GLU A 241 7.10 -22.11 -20.86
N HIS A 242 7.59 -21.92 -22.09
CA HIS A 242 8.95 -21.45 -22.35
C HIS A 242 9.02 -19.99 -22.82
N TRP A 243 7.92 -19.40 -23.27
CA TRP A 243 7.90 -18.05 -23.77
C TRP A 243 6.60 -17.34 -23.46
N ARG A 244 6.71 -16.18 -22.80
CA ARG A 244 5.58 -15.33 -22.47
C ARG A 244 5.80 -13.95 -23.07
N VAL A 245 4.72 -13.37 -23.55
CA VAL A 245 4.69 -12.00 -24.10
C VAL A 245 3.52 -11.28 -23.48
N GLU A 246 3.75 -10.06 -23.10
CA GLU A 246 2.75 -9.14 -22.60
C GLU A 246 2.92 -7.80 -23.31
N THR A 247 1.85 -7.18 -23.75
CA THR A 247 1.86 -5.82 -24.28
C THR A 247 0.60 -5.12 -23.87
N GLY A 248 0.72 -3.84 -23.57
CA GLY A 248 -0.43 -3.10 -23.07
C GLY A 248 -0.34 -1.61 -23.35
N TYR A 249 -1.48 -1.00 -23.12
CA TYR A 249 -1.70 0.44 -23.13
C TYR A 249 -2.49 0.82 -21.88
N ASP A 250 -2.02 1.83 -21.18
CA ASP A 250 -2.74 2.43 -20.06
C ASP A 250 -2.75 3.96 -20.16
N HIS A 251 -3.82 4.56 -19.66
CA HIS A 251 -3.89 6.00 -19.47
C HIS A 251 -4.75 6.40 -18.27
N ARG A 252 -4.46 7.56 -17.72
CA ARG A 252 -5.28 8.31 -16.76
C ARG A 252 -5.29 9.77 -17.17
N THR A 253 -6.47 10.32 -17.44
CA THR A 253 -6.61 11.74 -17.80
C THR A 253 -6.14 12.65 -16.64
N PRO A 254 -5.77 13.91 -16.92
CA PRO A 254 -5.35 14.85 -15.86
C PRO A 254 -6.39 15.02 -14.74
N THR A 255 -7.67 14.89 -15.08
CA THR A 255 -8.82 15.07 -14.21
C THR A 255 -9.33 13.77 -13.58
N PHE A 256 -8.68 12.62 -13.81
CA PHE A 256 -9.12 11.35 -13.24
C PHE A 256 -8.79 11.26 -11.76
N ARG A 257 -9.80 11.06 -10.91
CA ARG A 257 -9.68 10.79 -9.47
C ARG A 257 -10.56 9.62 -9.04
N ALA A 258 -10.13 8.87 -8.05
CA ALA A 258 -10.90 7.78 -7.44
C ALA A 258 -10.83 7.92 -5.91
N GLU A 259 -11.84 8.57 -5.32
CA GLU A 259 -11.84 8.95 -3.91
C GLU A 259 -11.86 7.75 -2.94
N ASN A 260 -12.39 6.60 -3.37
CA ASN A 260 -12.33 5.33 -2.64
C ASN A 260 -11.13 4.45 -3.04
N GLY A 261 -10.28 4.93 -3.97
CA GLY A 261 -9.18 4.17 -4.57
C GLY A 261 -7.80 4.60 -4.06
N PHE A 262 -6.78 3.96 -4.64
CA PHE A 262 -5.37 4.34 -4.48
C PHE A 262 -4.80 4.76 -5.84
N VAL A 263 -5.20 5.93 -6.31
CA VAL A 263 -4.69 6.53 -7.52
C VAL A 263 -3.79 7.70 -7.14
N THR A 264 -2.49 7.55 -7.33
CA THR A 264 -1.49 8.54 -6.91
C THR A 264 -1.00 9.42 -8.05
N ASN A 265 -1.19 8.98 -9.30
CA ASN A 265 -0.76 9.73 -10.48
C ASN A 265 -1.88 9.82 -11.53
N SER A 266 -1.88 10.91 -12.26
CA SER A 266 -2.76 11.22 -13.39
C SER A 266 -1.96 11.84 -14.54
N ASN A 267 -2.63 12.32 -15.59
CA ASN A 267 -2.00 12.96 -16.75
C ASN A 267 -0.93 12.09 -17.42
N HIS A 268 -1.19 10.81 -17.61
CA HIS A 268 -0.27 9.94 -18.33
C HIS A 268 -0.98 8.98 -19.28
N ARG A 269 -0.27 8.60 -20.31
CA ARG A 269 -0.59 7.50 -21.23
C ARG A 269 0.70 6.75 -21.57
N ARG A 270 0.63 5.45 -21.53
CA ARG A 270 1.80 4.59 -21.67
C ARG A 270 1.49 3.41 -22.58
N ILE A 271 2.46 3.10 -23.44
CA ILE A 271 2.53 1.84 -24.18
C ILE A 271 3.71 1.06 -23.64
N TYR A 272 3.52 -0.22 -23.41
CA TYR A 272 4.58 -1.10 -22.94
C TYR A 272 4.52 -2.47 -23.58
N GLY A 273 5.66 -3.16 -23.53
CA GLY A 273 5.77 -4.54 -23.97
C GLY A 273 6.85 -5.28 -23.19
N GLN A 274 6.62 -6.58 -22.97
CA GLN A 274 7.51 -7.46 -22.24
C GLN A 274 7.60 -8.80 -22.94
N SER A 275 8.80 -9.40 -22.97
CA SER A 275 9.02 -10.75 -23.46
C SER A 275 9.88 -11.52 -22.46
N LEU A 276 9.46 -12.71 -22.09
CA LEU A 276 10.07 -13.58 -21.09
C LEU A 276 10.41 -14.91 -21.72
N TRP A 277 11.62 -15.40 -21.50
CA TRP A 277 12.07 -16.72 -21.89
C TRP A 277 12.36 -17.53 -20.65
N ILE A 278 11.82 -18.74 -20.58
CA ILE A 278 11.89 -19.64 -19.44
C ILE A 278 12.52 -20.95 -19.87
N TYR A 279 13.58 -21.33 -19.19
CA TYR A 279 14.31 -22.56 -19.42
C TYR A 279 14.40 -23.39 -18.13
N PHE A 280 14.26 -24.71 -18.24
CA PHE A 280 14.30 -25.66 -17.13
C PHE A 280 15.47 -26.64 -17.34
N PRO A 281 16.70 -26.31 -16.90
CA PRO A 281 17.90 -27.08 -17.22
C PRO A 281 18.03 -28.42 -16.48
N ASN A 282 17.20 -28.69 -15.46
CA ASN A 282 17.23 -29.91 -14.62
C ASN A 282 18.61 -30.24 -14.01
N ASN A 283 19.35 -29.20 -13.62
CA ASN A 283 20.63 -29.30 -12.96
C ASN A 283 20.64 -28.48 -11.65
N PHE A 284 21.72 -27.78 -11.30
CA PHE A 284 21.77 -26.88 -10.16
C PHE A 284 20.66 -25.79 -10.22
N PHE A 285 20.32 -25.32 -11.43
CA PHE A 285 19.21 -24.41 -11.64
C PHE A 285 17.95 -25.20 -12.00
N SER A 286 16.91 -25.09 -11.20
CA SER A 286 15.58 -25.66 -11.53
C SER A 286 14.84 -24.83 -12.58
N GLN A 287 15.12 -23.52 -12.65
CA GLN A 287 14.55 -22.61 -13.62
C GLN A 287 15.53 -21.44 -13.87
N VAL A 288 15.66 -21.08 -15.12
CA VAL A 288 16.34 -19.85 -15.59
C VAL A 288 15.32 -19.06 -16.40
N LEU A 289 15.04 -17.85 -15.96
CA LEU A 289 14.18 -16.91 -16.66
C LEU A 289 15.00 -15.69 -17.03
N GLY A 290 14.90 -15.25 -18.28
CA GLY A 290 15.42 -13.98 -18.78
C GLY A 290 14.33 -13.20 -19.48
N GLY A 291 14.36 -11.89 -19.40
CA GLY A 291 13.35 -11.07 -20.04
C GLY A 291 13.80 -9.66 -20.38
N VAL A 292 13.05 -9.05 -21.29
CA VAL A 292 13.14 -7.66 -21.65
C VAL A 292 11.78 -7.01 -21.52
N HIS A 293 11.76 -5.80 -20.96
CA HIS A 293 10.59 -4.93 -20.92
C HIS A 293 10.97 -3.58 -21.51
N ALA A 294 10.09 -2.99 -22.30
CA ALA A 294 10.27 -1.64 -22.87
C ALA A 294 8.97 -0.85 -22.71
N SER A 295 9.09 0.45 -22.50
CA SER A 295 7.93 1.32 -22.32
C SER A 295 8.21 2.74 -22.78
N VAL A 296 7.16 3.39 -23.31
CA VAL A 296 7.13 4.81 -23.68
C VAL A 296 5.90 5.45 -23.06
N GLY A 297 6.13 6.52 -22.31
CA GLY A 297 5.09 7.30 -21.64
C GLY A 297 5.08 8.76 -22.07
N HIS A 298 3.87 9.30 -22.23
CA HIS A 298 3.60 10.70 -22.55
C HIS A 298 2.56 11.23 -21.57
N ASN A 299 2.52 12.53 -21.37
CA ASN A 299 1.35 13.18 -20.81
C ASN A 299 0.28 13.47 -21.88
N PHE A 300 -0.85 14.06 -21.50
CA PHE A 300 -1.93 14.39 -22.44
C PHE A 300 -1.59 15.60 -23.32
N ASP A 301 -0.63 16.44 -22.93
CA ASP A 301 -0.10 17.55 -23.75
C ASP A 301 0.88 17.06 -24.83
N GLY A 302 1.10 15.74 -24.91
CA GLY A 302 2.00 15.14 -25.92
C GLY A 302 3.48 15.16 -25.52
N VAL A 303 3.81 15.63 -24.30
CA VAL A 303 5.20 15.65 -23.82
C VAL A 303 5.62 14.25 -23.43
N GLN A 304 6.74 13.77 -24.00
CA GLN A 304 7.30 12.48 -23.63
C GLN A 304 7.94 12.58 -22.24
N LYS A 305 7.40 11.83 -21.29
CA LYS A 305 7.82 11.84 -19.88
C LYS A 305 8.84 10.75 -19.58
N ALA A 306 8.71 9.59 -20.21
CA ALA A 306 9.63 8.49 -19.99
C ALA A 306 9.76 7.60 -21.23
N LYS A 307 10.98 7.11 -21.46
CA LYS A 307 11.29 6.02 -22.39
C LYS A 307 12.37 5.16 -21.77
N TYR A 308 12.09 3.88 -21.56
CA TYR A 308 13.04 3.01 -20.89
C TYR A 308 13.01 1.57 -21.39
N ILE A 309 14.10 0.87 -21.13
CA ILE A 309 14.24 -0.56 -21.32
C ILE A 309 14.71 -1.20 -20.01
N VAL A 310 14.20 -2.37 -19.72
CA VAL A 310 14.58 -3.18 -18.54
C VAL A 310 15.01 -4.55 -19.02
N LEU A 311 16.17 -4.99 -18.59
CA LEU A 311 16.66 -6.36 -18.72
C LEU A 311 16.59 -7.00 -17.34
N PHE A 312 16.06 -8.21 -17.26
CA PHE A 312 15.97 -8.89 -15.98
C PHE A 312 16.16 -10.40 -16.14
N SER A 313 16.59 -11.02 -15.05
CA SER A 313 16.80 -12.45 -14.96
C SER A 313 16.34 -12.94 -13.59
N ASN A 314 15.78 -14.16 -13.55
CA ASN A 314 15.45 -14.88 -12.32
C ASN A 314 16.03 -16.29 -12.41
N LEU A 315 16.84 -16.65 -11.42
CA LEU A 315 17.48 -17.95 -11.29
C LEU A 315 16.91 -18.67 -10.06
N ALA A 316 16.23 -19.78 -10.29
CA ALA A 316 15.73 -20.65 -9.20
C ALA A 316 16.74 -21.78 -8.93
N MET A 317 17.13 -21.89 -7.66
CA MET A 317 18.20 -22.78 -7.17
C MET A 317 17.65 -23.66 -6.02
N PRO A 318 18.41 -24.65 -5.54
CA PRO A 318 18.03 -25.46 -4.37
C PRO A 318 17.68 -24.63 -3.14
N ARG A 319 16.97 -25.21 -2.20
CA ARG A 319 16.49 -24.58 -0.96
C ARG A 319 15.60 -23.37 -1.23
N GLN A 320 14.77 -23.45 -2.27
CA GLN A 320 13.88 -22.38 -2.72
C GLN A 320 14.62 -21.02 -2.89
N THR A 321 15.91 -21.09 -3.20
CA THR A 321 16.73 -19.90 -3.39
C THR A 321 16.44 -19.31 -4.76
N ARG A 322 16.18 -17.99 -4.80
CA ARG A 322 15.94 -17.22 -6.03
C ARG A 322 16.86 -16.02 -6.07
N LEU A 323 17.62 -15.90 -7.15
CA LEU A 323 18.42 -14.73 -7.46
C LEU A 323 17.76 -13.98 -8.61
N ASN A 324 17.39 -12.73 -8.35
CA ASN A 324 16.86 -11.82 -9.37
C ASN A 324 17.89 -10.72 -9.64
N VAL A 325 18.17 -10.46 -10.90
CA VAL A 325 19.00 -9.34 -11.34
C VAL A 325 18.18 -8.51 -12.32
N MET A 326 18.13 -7.21 -12.11
CA MET A 326 17.41 -6.27 -12.96
C MET A 326 18.33 -5.08 -13.28
N TYR A 327 18.39 -4.73 -14.55
CA TYR A 327 18.99 -3.50 -15.03
C TYR A 327 17.98 -2.73 -15.88
N ALA A 328 17.63 -1.52 -15.43
CA ALA A 328 16.78 -0.60 -16.16
C ALA A 328 17.58 0.61 -16.62
N ARG A 329 17.46 0.98 -17.90
CA ARG A 329 18.00 2.21 -18.47
C ARG A 329 16.87 3.10 -18.92
N ARG A 330 16.79 4.31 -18.38
CA ARG A 330 15.89 5.35 -18.88
C ARG A 330 16.65 6.10 -19.99
N MET A 331 16.20 5.92 -21.22
CA MET A 331 16.77 6.59 -22.39
C MET A 331 16.31 8.04 -22.46
N GLN A 332 15.13 8.33 -21.93
CA GLN A 332 14.58 9.65 -21.75
C GLN A 332 13.72 9.64 -20.48
N TYR A 333 13.91 10.63 -19.64
CA TYR A 333 13.11 10.84 -18.43
C TYR A 333 12.99 12.33 -18.16
N ARG A 334 11.76 12.82 -17.99
CA ARG A 334 11.47 14.21 -17.66
C ARG A 334 10.71 14.29 -16.34
N PHE A 335 11.18 15.15 -15.46
CA PHE A 335 10.58 15.43 -14.15
C PHE A 335 10.66 16.91 -13.85
N LYS A 336 9.53 17.59 -13.51
CA LYS A 336 9.41 19.04 -13.33
C LYS A 336 10.12 19.82 -14.45
N ASP A 337 9.77 19.51 -15.70
CA ASP A 337 10.35 20.12 -16.91
C ASP A 337 11.86 19.92 -17.12
N THR A 338 12.53 19.23 -16.23
CA THR A 338 13.96 18.90 -16.35
C THR A 338 14.15 17.54 -17.02
N GLU A 339 15.00 17.49 -18.04
CA GLU A 339 15.41 16.25 -18.68
C GLU A 339 16.58 15.60 -17.94
N LEU A 340 16.39 14.33 -17.54
CA LEU A 340 17.31 13.54 -16.75
C LEU A 340 17.64 12.23 -17.51
N ASN A 341 18.50 12.31 -18.50
CA ASN A 341 18.75 11.23 -19.47
C ASN A 341 19.81 10.21 -19.01
N GLY A 342 20.48 10.48 -17.87
CA GLY A 342 21.51 9.61 -17.27
C GLY A 342 20.97 8.52 -16.36
N THR A 343 19.67 8.49 -16.07
CA THR A 343 19.09 7.66 -15.03
C THR A 343 19.09 6.17 -15.37
N TYR A 344 19.45 5.36 -14.38
CA TYR A 344 19.40 3.89 -14.46
C TYR A 344 19.13 3.27 -13.09
N ASP A 345 18.69 2.01 -13.10
CA ASP A 345 18.53 1.18 -11.91
C ASP A 345 19.25 -0.16 -12.13
N LEU A 346 20.11 -0.56 -11.20
CA LEU A 346 20.65 -1.90 -11.09
C LEU A 346 20.22 -2.47 -9.74
N LYS A 347 19.48 -3.59 -9.75
CA LYS A 347 19.00 -4.26 -8.55
C LYS A 347 19.39 -5.73 -8.56
N ILE A 348 19.87 -6.21 -7.41
CA ILE A 348 20.15 -7.62 -7.16
C ILE A 348 19.36 -8.01 -5.93
N ASN A 349 18.49 -9.01 -6.08
CA ASN A 349 17.66 -9.53 -5.00
C ASN A 349 17.92 -11.03 -4.85
N LEU A 350 18.24 -11.45 -3.63
CA LEU A 350 18.42 -12.85 -3.24
C LEU A 350 17.43 -13.19 -2.13
N ASN A 351 16.65 -14.23 -2.33
CA ASN A 351 15.77 -14.79 -1.33
C ASN A 351 16.02 -16.29 -1.20
N SER A 352 16.01 -16.82 0.03
CA SER A 352 16.22 -18.25 0.28
C SER A 352 15.39 -18.72 1.47
N GLN A 353 14.75 -19.88 1.30
CA GLN A 353 14.29 -20.71 2.39
C GLN A 353 15.38 -21.74 2.70
N PHE A 354 16.41 -21.30 3.41
CA PHE A 354 17.60 -22.11 3.68
C PHE A 354 17.28 -23.42 4.42
N SER A 355 16.27 -23.37 5.29
CA SER A 355 15.71 -24.54 5.98
C SER A 355 14.21 -24.32 6.25
N GLU A 356 13.51 -25.33 6.76
CA GLU A 356 12.11 -25.22 7.17
C GLU A 356 11.89 -24.10 8.21
N ARG A 357 12.90 -23.84 9.05
CA ARG A 357 12.84 -22.87 10.15
C ARG A 357 13.52 -21.55 9.87
N TYR A 358 14.25 -21.43 8.74
CA TYR A 358 15.05 -20.23 8.47
C TYR A 358 14.89 -19.76 7.02
N GLN A 359 14.44 -18.51 6.89
CA GLN A 359 14.28 -17.78 5.64
C GLN A 359 15.01 -16.46 5.73
N PHE A 360 15.60 -16.00 4.65
CA PHE A 360 16.20 -14.68 4.55
C PHE A 360 16.13 -14.14 3.12
N GLY A 361 16.28 -12.83 3.03
CA GLY A 361 16.42 -12.16 1.75
C GLY A 361 17.25 -10.89 1.87
N THR A 362 17.85 -10.50 0.76
CA THR A 362 18.56 -9.24 0.64
C THR A 362 18.31 -8.62 -0.72
N ASN A 363 18.27 -7.29 -0.75
CA ASN A 363 18.16 -6.51 -1.97
C ASN A 363 19.24 -5.42 -1.94
N ILE A 364 20.03 -5.33 -2.99
CA ILE A 364 21.05 -4.30 -3.16
C ILE A 364 20.73 -3.56 -4.45
N GLY A 365 20.57 -2.24 -4.37
CA GLY A 365 20.28 -1.36 -5.49
C GLY A 365 21.39 -0.30 -5.68
N ARG A 366 21.72 -0.04 -6.94
CA ARG A 366 22.55 1.09 -7.38
C ARG A 366 21.79 1.83 -8.47
N HIS A 367 21.53 3.10 -8.22
CA HIS A 367 20.68 3.90 -9.09
C HIS A 367 21.34 5.23 -9.41
N VAL A 368 21.06 5.76 -10.59
CA VAL A 368 21.11 7.19 -10.85
C VAL A 368 19.65 7.64 -11.00
N ALA A 369 19.20 8.45 -10.11
CA ALA A 369 17.79 8.82 -9.96
C ALA A 369 17.66 10.34 -9.73
N PRO A 370 16.47 10.93 -10.02
CA PRO A 370 16.23 12.33 -9.72
C PRO A 370 16.22 12.60 -8.21
N VAL A 371 16.80 13.72 -7.81
CA VAL A 371 16.65 14.32 -6.48
C VAL A 371 15.35 15.11 -6.49
N ARG A 372 14.25 14.48 -6.01
CA ARG A 372 12.87 14.95 -6.26
C ARG A 372 12.44 16.12 -5.40
N PHE A 373 13.05 16.29 -4.23
CA PHE A 373 12.73 17.39 -3.31
C PHE A 373 13.37 18.73 -3.69
N LEU A 374 14.28 18.76 -4.67
CA LEU A 374 14.83 19.99 -5.19
C LEU A 374 13.81 20.73 -6.07
N GLU A 375 13.86 22.06 -6.05
CA GLU A 375 13.04 22.90 -6.92
C GLU A 375 13.36 22.63 -8.39
N VAL A 376 14.64 22.63 -8.75
CA VAL A 376 15.14 22.16 -10.04
C VAL A 376 15.77 20.77 -9.82
N PRO A 377 15.14 19.70 -10.31
CA PRO A 377 15.64 18.35 -10.11
C PRO A 377 16.99 18.12 -10.80
N GLU A 378 17.86 17.39 -10.13
CA GLU A 378 19.12 16.94 -10.70
C GLU A 378 19.33 15.43 -10.51
N GLU A 379 20.30 14.85 -11.20
CA GLU A 379 20.64 13.43 -11.03
C GLU A 379 21.48 13.24 -9.77
N GLY A 380 21.12 12.25 -8.97
CA GLY A 380 21.88 11.80 -7.80
C GLY A 380 22.14 10.31 -7.84
N ARG A 381 23.20 9.86 -7.17
CA ARG A 381 23.52 8.45 -6.97
C ARG A 381 22.81 7.93 -5.72
N LEU A 382 21.84 7.05 -5.93
CA LEU A 382 21.10 6.40 -4.85
C LEU A 382 21.62 4.96 -4.67
N THR A 383 21.96 4.63 -3.43
CA THR A 383 22.24 3.26 -2.99
C THR A 383 21.13 2.82 -2.08
N THR A 384 20.57 1.64 -2.35
CA THR A 384 19.57 1.01 -1.49
C THR A 384 20.08 -0.35 -1.01
N THR A 385 19.85 -0.67 0.25
CA THR A 385 20.16 -1.99 0.81
C THR A 385 19.01 -2.42 1.70
N SER A 386 18.49 -3.61 1.46
CA SER A 386 17.49 -4.22 2.32
C SER A 386 17.96 -5.61 2.72
N PHE A 387 17.69 -5.97 3.96
CA PHE A 387 17.90 -7.31 4.49
C PHE A 387 16.69 -7.68 5.34
N TRP A 388 16.21 -8.90 5.19
CA TRP A 388 15.20 -9.43 6.10
C TRP A 388 15.51 -10.89 6.43
N THR A 389 15.10 -11.30 7.61
CA THR A 389 15.16 -12.70 8.03
C THR A 389 13.94 -13.07 8.85
N ARG A 390 13.53 -14.32 8.72
CA ARG A 390 12.49 -14.93 9.54
C ARG A 390 13.01 -16.26 10.06
N MET A 391 12.97 -16.43 11.36
CA MET A 391 13.48 -17.61 12.05
C MET A 391 12.41 -18.15 13.00
N GLN A 392 12.09 -19.42 12.87
CA GLN A 392 11.39 -20.19 13.90
C GLN A 392 12.42 -20.71 14.89
N ALA A 393 12.75 -19.90 15.92
CA ALA A 393 13.79 -20.23 16.91
C ALA A 393 13.42 -21.45 17.76
N SER A 394 12.13 -21.68 17.96
CA SER A 394 11.57 -22.90 18.56
C SER A 394 10.15 -23.13 18.02
N ASP A 395 9.50 -24.23 18.39
CA ASP A 395 8.11 -24.50 18.02
C ASP A 395 7.13 -23.44 18.55
N ARG A 396 7.59 -22.61 19.49
CA ARG A 396 6.79 -21.55 20.15
C ARG A 396 7.28 -20.15 19.89
N LEU A 397 8.47 -19.96 19.34
CA LEU A 397 9.08 -18.64 19.15
C LEU A 397 9.45 -18.40 17.69
N ASN A 398 8.80 -17.40 17.11
CA ASN A 398 9.13 -16.86 15.80
C ASN A 398 9.73 -15.47 15.95
N VAL A 399 10.83 -15.21 15.24
CA VAL A 399 11.53 -13.93 15.21
C VAL A 399 11.73 -13.49 13.77
N GLY A 400 11.40 -12.25 13.48
CA GLY A 400 11.64 -11.60 12.19
C GLY A 400 12.42 -10.31 12.39
N LEU A 401 13.38 -10.06 11.52
CA LEU A 401 14.13 -8.80 11.47
C LEU A 401 14.07 -8.27 10.04
N SER A 402 13.82 -6.98 9.87
CA SER A 402 14.01 -6.26 8.62
C SER A 402 14.87 -5.03 8.84
N TYR A 403 15.72 -4.73 7.85
CA TYR A 403 16.59 -3.57 7.80
C TYR A 403 16.55 -3.01 6.40
N ASN A 404 16.26 -1.72 6.26
CA ASN A 404 16.23 -1.03 4.97
C ASN A 404 17.05 0.25 5.10
N SER A 405 18.00 0.48 4.19
CA SER A 405 18.77 1.71 4.16
C SER A 405 18.78 2.35 2.78
N GLN A 406 18.85 3.66 2.77
CA GLN A 406 19.01 4.47 1.59
C GLN A 406 20.04 5.57 1.83
N LYS A 407 20.91 5.75 0.83
CA LYS A 407 21.87 6.85 0.80
C LYS A 407 21.88 7.46 -0.58
N MET A 408 21.66 8.77 -0.68
CA MET A 408 21.72 9.53 -1.92
C MET A 408 22.81 10.59 -1.84
N THR A 409 23.65 10.62 -2.88
CA THR A 409 24.80 11.55 -2.98
C THR A 409 24.75 12.30 -4.31
N THR A 410 25.48 13.40 -4.38
CA THR A 410 25.81 14.06 -5.66
C THR A 410 26.49 13.08 -6.62
N MET A 411 26.49 13.39 -7.94
CA MET A 411 27.11 12.53 -8.96
C MET A 411 28.59 12.34 -8.73
N ASP A 412 29.29 13.31 -8.17
CA ASP A 412 30.72 13.27 -7.81
C ASP A 412 31.00 12.60 -6.45
N ARG A 413 29.94 12.23 -5.69
CA ARG A 413 29.99 11.59 -4.37
C ARG A 413 30.59 12.42 -3.24
N LYS A 414 30.72 13.73 -3.40
CA LYS A 414 31.31 14.60 -2.37
C LYS A 414 30.33 15.02 -1.31
N THR A 415 29.05 15.09 -1.66
CA THR A 415 28.00 15.59 -0.76
C THR A 415 26.88 14.56 -0.68
N ASP A 416 26.39 14.30 0.52
CA ASP A 416 25.22 13.48 0.76
C ASP A 416 23.97 14.38 0.72
N TYR A 417 22.96 14.01 -0.07
CA TYR A 417 21.64 14.60 0.02
C TYR A 417 20.90 14.09 1.25
N PHE A 418 20.96 12.79 1.46
CA PHE A 418 20.44 12.09 2.63
C PHE A 418 21.08 10.72 2.83
N SER A 419 21.06 10.25 4.07
CA SER A 419 21.47 8.90 4.44
C SER A 419 20.71 8.49 5.69
N GLY A 420 20.18 7.29 5.73
CA GLY A 420 19.49 6.75 6.88
C GLY A 420 18.99 5.33 6.65
N TYR A 421 18.35 4.78 7.67
CA TYR A 421 17.81 3.41 7.64
C TYR A 421 16.54 3.29 8.49
N THR A 422 15.76 2.25 8.19
CA THR A 422 14.70 1.76 9.07
C THR A 422 15.01 0.33 9.49
N THR A 423 14.67 -0.03 10.73
CA THR A 423 14.77 -1.41 11.19
C THR A 423 13.52 -1.81 11.96
N THR A 424 13.10 -3.06 11.77
CA THR A 424 11.92 -3.61 12.43
C THR A 424 12.24 -5.00 12.97
N LEU A 425 12.03 -5.19 14.26
CA LEU A 425 12.10 -6.50 14.93
C LEU A 425 10.69 -6.93 15.32
N ARG A 426 10.31 -8.14 14.92
CA ARG A 426 9.08 -8.80 15.34
C ARG A 426 9.41 -10.06 16.08
N ALA A 427 8.84 -10.25 17.25
CA ALA A 427 8.90 -11.53 17.94
C ALA A 427 7.49 -11.95 18.36
N SER A 428 7.19 -13.23 18.18
CA SER A 428 5.95 -13.84 18.64
C SER A 428 6.24 -15.13 19.38
N TYR A 429 5.78 -15.19 20.62
CA TYR A 429 5.93 -16.34 21.50
C TYR A 429 4.57 -16.90 21.89
N GLN A 430 4.31 -18.16 21.55
CA GLN A 430 3.09 -18.89 21.93
C GLN A 430 3.41 -19.79 23.13
N HIS A 431 3.01 -19.36 24.33
CA HIS A 431 3.25 -20.13 25.55
C HIS A 431 2.45 -21.44 25.54
N ASN A 432 1.16 -21.37 25.21
CA ASN A 432 0.26 -22.51 25.03
C ASN A 432 -0.86 -22.13 24.06
N LYS A 433 -1.88 -23.00 23.92
CA LYS A 433 -3.02 -22.76 22.98
C LYS A 433 -3.81 -21.49 23.31
N SER A 434 -3.77 -21.03 24.56
CA SER A 434 -4.59 -19.89 25.02
C SER A 434 -3.79 -18.61 25.25
N LEU A 435 -2.47 -18.67 25.43
CA LEU A 435 -1.66 -17.52 25.81
C LEU A 435 -0.54 -17.28 24.81
N GLY A 436 -0.57 -16.12 24.18
CA GLY A 436 0.42 -15.64 23.22
C GLY A 436 0.95 -14.26 23.58
N PHE A 437 2.21 -14.01 23.21
CA PHE A 437 2.87 -12.72 23.35
C PHE A 437 3.50 -12.31 22.03
N LYS A 438 3.30 -11.04 21.62
CA LYS A 438 3.93 -10.45 20.46
C LYS A 438 4.61 -9.15 20.84
N VAL A 439 5.69 -8.82 20.19
CA VAL A 439 6.32 -7.50 20.27
C VAL A 439 6.79 -7.06 18.89
N LEU A 440 6.47 -5.81 18.57
CA LEU A 440 6.99 -5.09 17.42
C LEU A 440 7.88 -3.97 17.95
N ILE A 441 9.12 -3.88 17.43
CA ILE A 441 10.05 -2.80 17.71
C ILE A 441 10.49 -2.22 16.39
N GLN A 442 10.34 -0.91 16.21
CA GLN A 442 10.72 -0.20 14.98
C GLN A 442 11.63 0.98 15.33
N TYR A 443 12.58 1.25 14.45
CA TYR A 443 13.40 2.45 14.51
C TYR A 443 13.56 3.05 13.11
N ASN A 444 13.32 4.36 13.01
CA ASN A 444 13.49 5.15 11.80
C ASN A 444 14.60 6.17 12.02
N ASP A 445 15.74 5.98 11.34
CA ASP A 445 16.90 6.87 11.45
C ASP A 445 16.69 8.22 10.76
N PHE A 446 15.75 8.35 9.81
CA PHE A 446 15.46 9.61 9.15
C PHE A 446 14.69 10.58 10.06
N SER A 447 13.66 10.09 10.73
CA SER A 447 12.86 10.86 11.71
C SER A 447 13.39 10.78 13.14
N LYS A 448 14.35 9.84 13.42
CA LYS A 448 14.84 9.49 14.74
C LYS A 448 13.77 8.94 15.68
N ASP A 449 12.75 8.31 15.13
CA ASP A 449 11.64 7.75 15.88
C ASP A 449 11.90 6.29 16.24
N PHE A 450 11.66 5.97 17.50
CA PHE A 450 11.68 4.63 18.04
C PHE A 450 10.29 4.26 18.54
N GLN A 451 9.80 3.10 18.13
CA GLN A 451 8.49 2.60 18.54
C GLN A 451 8.59 1.19 19.11
N ILE A 452 7.85 0.94 20.19
CA ILE A 452 7.67 -0.40 20.75
C ILE A 452 6.19 -0.69 20.98
N GLN A 453 5.74 -1.88 20.55
CA GLN A 453 4.35 -2.33 20.65
C GLN A 453 4.31 -3.77 21.21
N PRO A 454 4.28 -3.98 22.52
CA PRO A 454 3.98 -5.27 23.12
C PRO A 454 2.49 -5.55 23.10
N LEU A 455 2.12 -6.81 22.84
CA LEU A 455 0.76 -7.31 22.85
C LEU A 455 0.70 -8.69 23.49
N LEU A 456 -0.09 -8.80 24.56
CA LEU A 456 -0.47 -10.06 25.19
C LEU A 456 -1.85 -10.46 24.71
N THR A 457 -2.03 -11.70 24.26
CA THR A 457 -3.32 -12.26 23.87
C THR A 457 -3.63 -13.46 24.76
N TYR A 458 -4.80 -13.42 25.41
CA TYR A 458 -5.30 -14.54 26.21
C TYR A 458 -6.66 -14.99 25.69
N GLN A 459 -6.72 -16.22 25.17
CA GLN A 459 -7.90 -16.84 24.58
C GLN A 459 -8.28 -18.11 25.36
N PRO A 460 -9.02 -18.00 26.48
CA PRO A 460 -9.41 -19.16 27.29
C PRO A 460 -10.39 -20.10 26.56
N SER A 461 -11.15 -19.59 25.61
CA SER A 461 -12.06 -20.36 24.77
C SER A 461 -12.08 -19.84 23.33
N PRO A 462 -12.58 -20.59 22.33
CA PRO A 462 -12.74 -20.11 20.97
C PRO A 462 -13.64 -18.87 20.86
N PHE A 463 -14.41 -18.57 21.88
CA PHE A 463 -15.40 -17.47 21.89
C PHE A 463 -14.98 -16.26 22.70
N THR A 464 -13.91 -16.36 23.48
CA THR A 464 -13.51 -15.31 24.43
C THR A 464 -12.04 -14.96 24.23
N ILE A 465 -11.75 -13.69 23.98
CA ILE A 465 -10.38 -13.21 23.78
C ILE A 465 -10.17 -11.93 24.59
N PHE A 466 -9.04 -11.87 25.28
CA PHE A 466 -8.52 -10.68 25.95
C PHE A 466 -7.22 -10.25 25.28
N TYR A 467 -7.08 -8.94 25.09
CA TYR A 467 -5.83 -8.33 24.63
C TYR A 467 -5.40 -7.28 25.64
N ILE A 468 -4.11 -7.26 25.95
CA ILE A 468 -3.47 -6.19 26.70
C ILE A 468 -2.28 -5.73 25.88
N GLY A 469 -2.25 -4.47 25.50
CA GLY A 469 -1.20 -3.93 24.66
C GLY A 469 -0.84 -2.50 25.01
N SER A 470 0.28 -2.06 24.44
CA SER A 470 0.65 -0.66 24.44
C SER A 470 1.36 -0.28 23.16
N THR A 471 1.31 1.00 22.82
CA THR A 471 2.15 1.64 21.80
C THR A 471 2.93 2.73 22.50
N GLN A 472 4.25 2.76 22.30
CA GLN A 472 5.13 3.78 22.86
C GLN A 472 6.03 4.29 21.75
N ASN A 473 5.99 5.60 21.50
CA ASN A 473 6.81 6.29 20.53
C ASN A 473 7.77 7.22 21.25
N GLN A 474 9.03 7.22 20.83
CA GLN A 474 10.09 8.06 21.38
C GLN A 474 10.83 8.74 20.22
N ASN A 475 11.09 10.03 20.35
CA ASN A 475 12.00 10.72 19.45
C ASN A 475 13.40 10.76 20.07
N VAL A 476 14.40 10.23 19.36
CA VAL A 476 15.79 10.07 19.86
C VAL A 476 16.67 11.29 19.51
N ASN A 477 16.10 12.39 19.07
CA ASN A 477 16.78 13.55 18.47
C ASN A 477 17.45 14.48 19.50
N THR A 478 17.84 14.02 20.67
CA THR A 478 18.57 14.87 21.62
C THR A 478 20.06 14.53 21.65
N LEU A 479 20.78 15.02 20.64
CA LEU A 479 22.22 15.24 20.76
C LEU A 479 22.45 16.56 21.54
N SER A 480 22.13 16.55 22.82
CA SER A 480 22.79 17.41 23.77
C SER A 480 23.90 16.60 24.43
N TYR A 481 25.12 17.12 24.42
CA TYR A 481 26.38 16.45 24.84
C TYR A 481 26.40 16.08 26.34
N ASP A 482 25.33 16.39 27.08
CA ASP A 482 25.32 16.31 28.56
C ASP A 482 24.29 15.36 29.17
N ALA A 483 23.63 14.51 28.39
CA ALA A 483 22.76 13.51 29.00
C ALA A 483 22.76 12.19 28.22
N ILE A 484 23.06 11.12 28.92
CA ILE A 484 22.57 9.76 28.68
C ILE A 484 21.02 9.86 28.82
N ASN A 485 20.37 10.65 28.04
CA ASN A 485 18.92 10.76 28.03
C ASN A 485 18.38 9.75 27.02
N ALA A 486 17.77 8.70 27.54
CA ALA A 486 16.74 7.95 26.84
C ALA A 486 15.88 8.94 26.07
N GLY A 487 15.66 8.70 24.76
CA GLY A 487 14.93 9.60 23.89
C GLY A 487 13.61 10.05 24.50
N GLN A 488 13.18 11.27 24.15
CA GLN A 488 11.94 11.84 24.69
C GLN A 488 10.75 11.01 24.23
N LEU A 489 9.97 10.49 25.20
CA LEU A 489 8.72 9.80 24.92
C LEU A 489 7.71 10.80 24.38
N THR A 490 7.29 10.62 23.10
CA THR A 490 6.41 11.54 22.39
C THR A 490 4.95 11.16 22.49
N ASN A 491 4.67 9.87 22.51
CA ASN A 491 3.32 9.32 22.62
C ASN A 491 3.38 7.98 23.37
N ARG A 492 2.36 7.72 24.17
CA ARG A 492 2.17 6.43 24.82
C ARG A 492 0.70 6.11 24.96
N GLN A 493 0.29 4.97 24.47
CA GLN A 493 -1.05 4.44 24.61
C GLN A 493 -1.03 3.07 25.27
N TYR A 494 -1.89 2.85 26.21
CA TYR A 494 -2.20 1.52 26.76
C TYR A 494 -3.64 1.17 26.41
N TYR A 495 -3.90 -0.10 26.15
CA TYR A 495 -5.26 -0.58 25.92
C TYR A 495 -5.48 -1.97 26.50
N LEU A 496 -6.71 -2.18 26.93
CA LEU A 496 -7.28 -3.46 27.34
C LEU A 496 -8.51 -3.71 26.51
N LYS A 497 -8.59 -4.86 25.84
CA LYS A 497 -9.71 -5.22 24.99
C LYS A 497 -10.26 -6.59 25.37
N PHE A 498 -11.57 -6.66 25.43
CA PHE A 498 -12.33 -7.90 25.64
C PHE A 498 -13.27 -8.13 24.45
N GLN A 499 -13.24 -9.32 23.88
CA GLN A 499 -14.12 -9.75 22.80
C GLN A 499 -14.84 -11.03 23.17
N TYR A 500 -16.13 -11.08 22.85
CA TYR A 500 -16.94 -12.28 23.02
C TYR A 500 -17.72 -12.59 21.75
N LEU A 501 -17.65 -13.84 21.28
CA LEU A 501 -18.37 -14.33 20.11
C LEU A 501 -19.59 -15.12 20.57
N PHE A 502 -20.79 -14.61 20.28
CA PHE A 502 -22.03 -15.40 20.40
C PHE A 502 -22.18 -16.27 19.13
N LYS A 503 -22.60 -17.52 19.32
CA LYS A 503 -23.03 -18.40 18.24
C LYS A 503 -24.52 -18.31 18.01
#